data_9705da0cab7cea2e3157acfdd614ee1c
#
_entry.id   9705da0cab7cea2e3157acfdd614ee1c
#
_cell.length_a   1.000
_cell.length_b   1.000
_cell.length_c   1.000
_cell.angle_alpha   90.00
_cell.angle_beta   90.00
_cell.angle_gamma   90.00
#
_symmetry.space_group_name_H-M   'P 1'
#
loop_
_entity.id
_entity.type
_entity.pdbx_description
1 polymer ?
#
loop_
_entity_poly.entity_id
_entity_poly.type
_entity_poly.pdbx_seq_one_letter_code
_entity_poly.pdbx_strand_id
1 'polypeptide(L)'
;MLDSNICIYVLEALAEKLRPRIEACAPGQLVASAISHAEVWWGVDMNDPVAVEKVERFYQVVTVLPFDGHASRRYAEIPFKRHRFDRLIAAHALALGLTVVTSNEADFADVPGLVVENWTV
;
A
#
# COMPACT_ATOMS: atom_id res chain seq x y z
N MET A 1 6.15 -0.51 2.50
CA MET A 1 5.12 -0.31 1.44
C MET A 1 3.74 -0.38 2.08
N LEU A 2 2.97 0.68 1.96
CA LEU A 2 1.62 0.75 2.49
C LEU A 2 0.66 0.02 1.54
N ASP A 3 -0.22 -0.84 2.08
CA ASP A 3 -1.27 -1.41 1.24
C ASP A 3 -2.41 -0.41 1.01
N SER A 4 -3.36 -0.78 0.16
CA SER A 4 -4.43 0.15 -0.26
C SER A 4 -5.31 0.59 0.90
N ASN A 5 -5.68 -0.32 1.81
CA ASN A 5 -6.53 0.01 2.95
C ASN A 5 -5.84 0.96 3.92
N ILE A 6 -4.54 0.80 4.13
CA ILE A 6 -3.76 1.73 4.97
C ILE A 6 -3.78 3.14 4.37
N CYS A 7 -3.57 3.26 3.06
CA CYS A 7 -3.66 4.55 2.38
C CYS A 7 -5.04 5.20 2.58
N ILE A 8 -6.11 4.43 2.42
CA ILE A 8 -7.48 4.90 2.61
C ILE A 8 -7.71 5.33 4.07
N TYR A 9 -7.23 4.55 5.04
CA TYR A 9 -7.39 4.89 6.46
C TYR A 9 -6.70 6.21 6.80
N VAL A 10 -5.51 6.46 6.26
CA VAL A 10 -4.82 7.74 6.46
C VAL A 10 -5.62 8.89 5.85
N LEU A 11 -6.10 8.71 4.62
CA LEU A 11 -6.86 9.73 3.89
C LEU A 11 -8.18 10.07 4.58
N GLU A 12 -8.84 9.08 5.18
CA GLU A 12 -10.13 9.26 5.86
C GLU A 12 -10.00 9.50 7.35
N ALA A 13 -8.77 9.64 7.87
CA ALA A 13 -8.46 9.82 9.29
C ALA A 13 -9.06 8.72 10.18
N LEU A 14 -9.08 7.49 9.67
CA LEU A 14 -9.47 6.29 10.41
C LEU A 14 -8.24 5.70 11.10
N ALA A 15 -8.45 4.83 12.11
CA ALA A 15 -7.38 4.14 12.83
C ALA A 15 -6.38 5.13 13.48
N GLU A 16 -6.73 5.66 14.64
CA GLU A 16 -5.95 6.68 15.36
C GLU A 16 -4.50 6.29 15.62
N LYS A 17 -4.22 5.01 15.84
CA LYS A 17 -2.87 4.52 16.11
C LYS A 17 -1.94 4.57 14.90
N LEU A 18 -2.52 4.64 13.71
CA LEU A 18 -1.77 4.66 12.46
C LEU A 18 -1.05 6.01 12.27
N ARG A 19 -1.73 7.10 12.58
CA ARG A 19 -1.20 8.45 12.32
C ARG A 19 0.15 8.72 12.97
N PRO A 20 0.37 8.41 14.28
CA PRO A 20 1.69 8.64 14.87
C PRO A 20 2.80 7.82 14.22
N ARG A 21 2.48 6.61 13.77
CA ARG A 21 3.45 5.75 13.07
C ARG A 21 3.85 6.35 11.72
N ILE A 22 2.88 6.87 10.99
CA ILE A 22 3.11 7.56 9.71
C ILE A 22 3.96 8.82 9.92
N GLU A 23 3.59 9.64 10.90
CA GLU A 23 4.29 10.91 11.19
C GLU A 23 5.72 10.70 11.68
N ALA A 24 6.02 9.56 12.31
CA ALA A 24 7.35 9.22 12.77
C ALA A 24 8.30 8.81 11.66
N CYS A 25 7.80 8.55 10.45
CA CYS A 25 8.64 8.15 9.32
C CYS A 25 9.36 9.35 8.71
N ALA A 26 10.60 9.11 8.28
CA ALA A 26 11.38 10.12 7.56
C ALA A 26 10.85 10.31 6.13
N PRO A 27 11.07 11.48 5.50
CA PRO A 27 10.74 11.69 4.10
C PRO A 27 11.34 10.60 3.21
N GLY A 28 10.53 10.02 2.31
CA GLY A 28 10.96 8.95 1.41
C GLY A 28 10.93 7.55 2.00
N GLN A 29 10.67 7.41 3.29
CA GLN A 29 10.60 6.10 3.95
C GLN A 29 9.30 5.36 3.64
N LEU A 30 8.22 6.10 3.37
CA LEU A 30 6.92 5.53 3.03
C LEU A 30 6.77 5.44 1.52
N VAL A 31 6.40 4.26 1.05
CA VAL A 31 6.16 4.01 -0.37
C VAL A 31 4.85 3.26 -0.56
N ALA A 32 4.30 3.34 -1.76
CA ALA A 32 3.13 2.58 -2.19
C ALA A 32 3.37 2.02 -3.58
N SER A 33 2.76 0.87 -3.85
CA SER A 33 2.76 0.31 -5.20
C SER A 33 1.85 1.12 -6.11
N ALA A 34 2.19 1.20 -7.40
CA ALA A 34 1.28 1.71 -8.42
C ALA A 34 -0.06 0.98 -8.42
N ILE A 35 -0.09 -0.28 -7.99
CA ILE A 35 -1.32 -1.06 -7.84
C ILE A 35 -2.23 -0.44 -6.78
N SER A 36 -1.72 -0.17 -5.56
CA SER A 36 -2.52 0.46 -4.51
C SER A 36 -2.89 1.89 -4.86
N HIS A 37 -2.02 2.61 -5.56
CA HIS A 37 -2.29 3.95 -6.07
C HIS A 37 -3.52 3.95 -6.99
N ALA A 38 -3.59 2.99 -7.90
CA ALA A 38 -4.76 2.82 -8.78
C ALA A 38 -6.04 2.51 -8.00
N GLU A 39 -5.95 1.64 -6.99
CA GLU A 39 -7.10 1.29 -6.15
C GLU A 39 -7.63 2.50 -5.38
N VAL A 40 -6.75 3.33 -4.84
CA VAL A 40 -7.14 4.55 -4.13
C VAL A 40 -7.83 5.53 -5.09
N TRP A 41 -7.24 5.78 -6.26
CA TRP A 41 -7.85 6.69 -7.24
C TRP A 41 -9.20 6.20 -7.73
N TRP A 42 -9.38 4.90 -7.88
CA TRP A 42 -10.67 4.35 -8.30
C TRP A 42 -11.81 4.72 -7.35
N GLY A 43 -11.52 4.86 -6.06
CA GLY A 43 -12.50 5.24 -5.04
C GLY A 43 -12.70 6.74 -4.85
N VAL A 44 -11.99 7.59 -5.60
CA VAL A 44 -12.07 9.06 -5.47
C VAL A 44 -13.12 9.61 -6.41
N ASP A 45 -13.95 10.52 -5.90
CA ASP A 45 -14.85 11.32 -6.75
C ASP A 45 -14.03 12.37 -7.51
N MET A 46 -13.78 12.11 -8.78
CA MET A 46 -12.95 12.98 -9.62
C MET A 46 -13.62 14.34 -9.92
N ASN A 47 -14.90 14.50 -9.60
CA ASN A 47 -15.61 15.77 -9.72
C ASN A 47 -15.53 16.62 -8.45
N ASP A 48 -14.93 16.08 -7.38
CA ASP A 48 -14.70 16.80 -6.12
C ASP A 48 -13.25 17.27 -6.05
N PRO A 49 -12.96 18.57 -6.29
CA PRO A 49 -11.58 19.07 -6.28
C PRO A 49 -10.91 18.93 -4.91
N VAL A 50 -11.66 18.97 -3.82
CA VAL A 50 -11.11 18.81 -2.47
C VAL A 50 -10.62 17.38 -2.26
N ALA A 51 -11.41 16.39 -2.68
CA ALA A 51 -11.02 14.98 -2.59
C ALA A 51 -9.79 14.68 -3.45
N VAL A 52 -9.75 15.18 -4.67
CA VAL A 52 -8.62 15.02 -5.59
C VAL A 52 -7.36 15.63 -5.00
N GLU A 53 -7.41 16.86 -4.50
CA GLU A 53 -6.25 17.53 -3.91
C GLU A 53 -5.71 16.78 -2.69
N LYS A 54 -6.59 16.26 -1.85
CA LYS A 54 -6.21 15.50 -0.66
C LYS A 54 -5.40 14.25 -1.03
N VAL A 55 -5.81 13.52 -2.05
CA VAL A 55 -5.08 12.35 -2.54
C VAL A 55 -3.76 12.75 -3.17
N GLU A 56 -3.72 13.81 -3.96
CA GLU A 56 -2.48 14.30 -4.55
C GLU A 56 -1.45 14.69 -3.48
N ARG A 57 -1.87 15.37 -2.42
CA ARG A 57 -1.00 15.72 -1.29
C ARG A 57 -0.45 14.51 -0.56
N PHE A 58 -1.30 13.50 -0.36
CA PHE A 58 -0.88 12.26 0.27
C PHE A 58 0.27 11.61 -0.50
N TYR A 59 0.16 11.55 -1.83
CA TYR A 59 1.19 10.95 -2.66
C TYR A 59 2.39 11.85 -2.95
N GLN A 60 2.41 13.06 -2.43
CA GLN A 60 3.65 13.85 -2.33
C GLN A 60 4.53 13.38 -1.18
N VAL A 61 3.92 12.80 -0.14
CA VAL A 61 4.62 12.26 1.04
C VAL A 61 4.93 10.77 0.86
N VAL A 62 3.99 10.01 0.29
CA VAL A 62 4.14 8.58 0.02
C VAL A 62 4.54 8.41 -1.45
N THR A 63 5.76 7.94 -1.68
CA THR A 63 6.29 7.76 -3.03
C THR A 63 5.61 6.57 -3.71
N VAL A 64 5.06 6.78 -4.89
CA VAL A 64 4.48 5.72 -5.71
C VAL A 64 5.60 5.06 -6.52
N LEU A 65 5.72 3.74 -6.39
CA LEU A 65 6.70 2.95 -7.12
C LEU A 65 6.05 2.21 -8.28
N PRO A 66 6.68 2.17 -9.47
CA PRO A 66 6.12 1.46 -10.62
C PRO A 66 6.15 -0.05 -10.39
N PHE A 67 5.07 -0.73 -10.80
CA PHE A 67 5.01 -2.19 -10.80
C PHE A 67 5.67 -2.68 -12.08
N ASP A 68 6.92 -3.12 -11.98
CA ASP A 68 7.76 -3.45 -13.13
C ASP A 68 7.86 -4.96 -13.39
N GLY A 69 8.74 -5.35 -14.31
CA GLY A 69 8.95 -6.75 -14.68
C GLY A 69 9.48 -7.61 -13.52
N HIS A 70 10.29 -7.04 -12.62
CA HIS A 70 10.78 -7.76 -11.45
C HIS A 70 9.63 -8.10 -10.49
N ALA A 71 8.74 -7.15 -10.26
CA ALA A 71 7.53 -7.38 -9.46
C ALA A 71 6.61 -8.42 -10.10
N SER A 72 6.43 -8.35 -11.42
CA SER A 72 5.63 -9.32 -12.16
C SER A 72 6.16 -10.74 -12.02
N ARG A 73 7.48 -10.90 -12.09
CA ARG A 73 8.11 -12.21 -11.96
C ARG A 73 7.93 -12.78 -10.56
N ARG A 74 8.04 -11.96 -9.53
CA ARG A 74 7.82 -12.40 -8.14
C ARG A 74 6.38 -12.86 -7.89
N TYR A 75 5.44 -12.29 -8.62
CA TYR A 75 4.03 -12.71 -8.53
C TYR A 75 3.84 -14.20 -8.87
N ALA A 76 4.63 -14.73 -9.78
CA ALA A 76 4.59 -16.15 -10.14
C ALA A 76 4.99 -17.08 -8.99
N GLU A 77 5.68 -16.57 -7.98
CA GLU A 77 6.16 -17.34 -6.82
C GLU A 77 5.22 -17.29 -5.62
N ILE A 78 4.11 -16.55 -5.74
CA ILE A 78 3.15 -16.36 -4.66
C ILE A 78 1.95 -17.28 -4.87
N PRO A 79 1.38 -17.90 -3.80
CA PRO A 79 0.15 -18.68 -3.93
C PRO A 79 -0.97 -17.84 -4.57
N PHE A 80 -1.57 -18.37 -5.64
CA PHE A 80 -2.57 -17.66 -6.42
C PHE A 80 -3.88 -17.54 -5.65
N LYS A 81 -4.43 -16.31 -5.62
CA LYS A 81 -5.80 -16.04 -5.15
C LYS A 81 -6.46 -15.09 -6.14
N ARG A 82 -7.59 -15.53 -6.69
CA ARG A 82 -8.32 -14.78 -7.71
C ARG A 82 -8.87 -13.45 -7.17
N HIS A 83 -8.81 -12.41 -7.99
CA HIS A 83 -9.36 -11.07 -7.70
C HIS A 83 -8.74 -10.39 -6.46
N ARG A 84 -7.48 -10.68 -6.16
CA ARG A 84 -6.79 -10.12 -5.00
C ARG A 84 -5.60 -9.27 -5.43
N PHE A 85 -5.82 -7.94 -5.44
CA PHE A 85 -4.74 -6.98 -5.73
C PHE A 85 -3.63 -6.98 -4.67
N ASP A 86 -3.94 -7.35 -3.44
CA ASP A 86 -2.94 -7.50 -2.38
C ASP A 86 -1.84 -8.49 -2.75
N ARG A 87 -2.14 -9.48 -3.59
CA ARG A 87 -1.14 -10.41 -4.12
C ARG A 87 -0.10 -9.71 -4.99
N LEU A 88 -0.53 -8.76 -5.80
CA LEU A 88 0.37 -7.94 -6.61
C LEU A 88 1.21 -7.01 -5.74
N ILE A 89 0.61 -6.43 -4.70
CA ILE A 89 1.33 -5.59 -3.74
C ILE A 89 2.39 -6.41 -3.00
N ALA A 90 2.06 -7.64 -2.59
CA ALA A 90 3.00 -8.55 -1.94
C ALA A 90 4.19 -8.88 -2.87
N ALA A 91 3.93 -9.18 -4.13
CA ALA A 91 4.97 -9.45 -5.13
C ALA A 91 5.89 -8.24 -5.31
N HIS A 92 5.31 -7.05 -5.37
CA HIS A 92 6.04 -5.80 -5.50
C HIS A 92 6.97 -5.56 -4.30
N ALA A 93 6.46 -5.73 -3.09
CA ALA A 93 7.26 -5.58 -1.87
C ALA A 93 8.39 -6.61 -1.80
N LEU A 94 8.11 -7.87 -2.16
CA LEU A 94 9.13 -8.92 -2.20
C LEU A 94 10.25 -8.59 -3.19
N ALA A 95 9.90 -8.11 -4.38
CA ALA A 95 10.88 -7.76 -5.41
C ALA A 95 11.85 -6.66 -4.95
N LEU A 96 11.39 -5.77 -4.07
CA LEU A 96 12.17 -4.65 -3.56
C LEU A 96 12.72 -4.88 -2.14
N GLY A 97 12.42 -6.02 -1.51
CA GLY A 97 12.84 -6.29 -0.14
C GLY A 97 12.19 -5.38 0.90
N LEU A 98 10.95 -4.95 0.66
CA LEU A 98 10.25 -4.01 1.52
C LEU A 98 9.25 -4.72 2.45
N THR A 99 9.00 -4.10 3.60
CA THR A 99 7.95 -4.50 4.53
C THR A 99 6.60 -3.97 4.05
N VAL A 100 5.57 -4.81 4.10
CA VAL A 100 4.19 -4.40 3.83
C VAL A 100 3.54 -3.96 5.13
N VAL A 101 2.94 -2.77 5.13
CA VAL A 101 2.12 -2.27 6.23
C VAL A 101 0.66 -2.48 5.86
N THR A 102 -0.06 -3.23 6.67
CA THR A 102 -1.45 -3.61 6.42
C THR A 102 -2.24 -3.66 7.73
N SER A 103 -3.56 -3.51 7.64
CA SER A 103 -4.46 -3.78 8.77
C SER A 103 -4.95 -5.23 8.79
N ASN A 104 -4.67 -6.00 7.76
CA ASN A 104 -5.13 -7.38 7.62
C ASN A 104 -3.96 -8.32 7.32
N GLU A 105 -3.22 -8.66 8.37
CA GLU A 105 -2.04 -9.52 8.27
C GLU A 105 -2.36 -10.90 7.67
N ALA A 106 -3.58 -11.41 7.92
CA ALA A 106 -3.97 -12.73 7.42
C ALA A 106 -3.95 -12.81 5.88
N ASP A 107 -4.20 -11.71 5.20
CA ASP A 107 -4.17 -11.66 3.73
C ASP A 107 -2.77 -11.87 3.13
N PHE A 108 -1.74 -11.69 3.95
CA PHE A 108 -0.35 -11.80 3.53
C PHE A 108 0.41 -12.94 4.20
N ALA A 109 -0.24 -13.66 5.13
CA ALA A 109 0.42 -14.66 5.99
C ALA A 109 0.99 -15.85 5.22
N ASP A 110 0.43 -16.17 4.05
CA ASP A 110 0.85 -17.29 3.21
C ASP A 110 1.93 -16.93 2.17
N VAL A 111 2.43 -15.69 2.20
CA VAL A 111 3.46 -15.25 1.24
C VAL A 111 4.85 -15.50 1.84
N PRO A 112 5.62 -16.47 1.31
CA PRO A 112 6.93 -16.78 1.87
C PRO A 112 7.90 -15.61 1.77
N GLY A 113 8.61 -15.33 2.87
CA GLY A 113 9.66 -14.31 2.89
C GLY A 113 9.20 -12.87 3.01
N LEU A 114 7.89 -12.63 3.00
CA LEU A 114 7.35 -11.27 3.15
C LEU A 114 7.32 -10.86 4.62
N VAL A 115 7.89 -9.68 4.91
CA VAL A 115 7.77 -9.06 6.23
C VAL A 115 6.52 -8.17 6.24
N VAL A 116 5.68 -8.37 7.26
CA VAL A 116 4.40 -7.68 7.40
C VAL A 116 4.32 -7.02 8.76
N GLU A 117 3.84 -5.78 8.81
CA GLU A 117 3.59 -5.05 10.06
C GLU A 117 2.18 -4.49 10.05
N ASN A 118 1.54 -4.50 11.21
CA ASN A 118 0.23 -3.88 11.40
C ASN A 118 0.38 -2.66 12.32
N TRP A 119 0.19 -1.47 11.75
CA TRP A 119 0.32 -0.20 12.46
C TRP A 119 -1.00 0.32 13.03
N THR A 120 -2.08 -0.47 12.89
CA THR A 120 -3.41 -0.10 13.40
C THR A 120 -3.68 -0.62 14.81
N VAL A 121 -2.79 -1.43 15.34
CA VAL A 121 -2.91 -2.04 16.67
C VAL A 121 -1.90 -1.50 17.66
#